data_588c887960e43ddae7be085e574b1e7d
#
_entry.id   588c887960e43ddae7be085e574b1e7d
#
_cell.length_a   1.000
_cell.length_b   1.000
_cell.length_c   1.000
_cell.angle_alpha   90.00
_cell.angle_beta   90.00
_cell.angle_gamma   90.00
#
_symmetry.space_group_name_H-M   'P 1'
#
loop_
_entity.id
_entity.type
_entity.pdbx_description
1 polymer ?
#
loop_
_entity_poly.entity_id
_entity_poly.type
_entity_poly.pdbx_seq_one_letter_code
_entity_poly.pdbx_strand_id
1 'polypeptide(L)'
;MLVSRGLVGWGSVVLAGLLMAGCGTSLNRAPVEDRGTAAGAVPSATPGTVVEAPKPLPGAENAGKPGYYSVRPGDTLIRIGLENGQSWKDIARWNNLENPNLIEVGQVLRVVPPGSAVAAAPVAPAVVGDSGVVTRPVSSSSVAPSTAASAPAAVPAPAPAPAPAAAADDGLGFIWPAAGSLLAGFDEARNKGYDIGGKAGDPVLAAADGRVVYAGAGLRGYGNLIILKHNNTYLTAYAHNQTLLVKEDQSVRKGQKIAEMGSTDADRVKLHFEIRRQGKPVD
;
A
#
# COMPACT_ATOMS: atom_id res chain seq x y z
N MET A 1 -15.46 -32.44 -67.95
CA MET A 1 -16.16 -33.74 -67.96
C MET A 1 -16.74 -33.96 -66.57
N LEU A 2 -18.07 -33.96 -66.56
CA LEU A 2 -19.01 -34.81 -65.83
C LEU A 2 -18.91 -34.76 -64.31
N VAL A 3 -19.83 -34.10 -63.60
CA VAL A 3 -21.27 -34.44 -63.30
C VAL A 3 -21.40 -35.63 -62.33
N SER A 4 -21.98 -35.42 -61.18
CA SER A 4 -23.18 -36.11 -60.62
C SER A 4 -23.36 -35.68 -59.15
N ARG A 5 -24.35 -34.98 -58.66
CA ARG A 5 -25.81 -35.23 -58.51
C ARG A 5 -26.12 -36.48 -57.65
N GLY A 6 -26.84 -36.23 -56.58
CA GLY A 6 -27.65 -37.20 -55.83
C GLY A 6 -27.99 -36.65 -54.45
N LEU A 7 -29.08 -36.04 -54.22
CA LEU A 7 -30.46 -36.47 -53.96
C LEU A 7 -30.67 -37.02 -52.54
N VAL A 8 -31.31 -36.19 -51.68
CA VAL A 8 -32.61 -36.38 -51.03
C VAL A 8 -32.79 -37.60 -50.15
N GLY A 9 -33.07 -37.35 -48.88
CA GLY A 9 -33.67 -38.33 -47.98
C GLY A 9 -34.45 -37.62 -46.89
N TRP A 10 -35.71 -37.52 -47.11
CA TRP A 10 -36.77 -37.18 -46.15
C TRP A 10 -36.90 -38.30 -45.11
N GLY A 11 -37.20 -37.96 -43.88
CA GLY A 11 -37.68 -39.02 -42.99
C GLY A 11 -37.82 -38.61 -41.52
N SER A 12 -39.03 -38.30 -41.21
CA SER A 12 -39.73 -38.63 -39.94
C SER A 12 -39.53 -37.73 -38.70
N VAL A 13 -40.54 -36.90 -38.56
CA VAL A 13 -41.06 -36.34 -37.30
C VAL A 13 -41.41 -37.51 -36.35
N VAL A 14 -40.80 -37.55 -35.18
CA VAL A 14 -41.30 -38.26 -34.01
C VAL A 14 -41.50 -37.26 -32.90
N LEU A 15 -42.73 -36.98 -32.65
CA LEU A 15 -43.29 -36.26 -31.50
C LEU A 15 -43.12 -37.16 -30.27
N ALA A 16 -42.27 -36.82 -29.38
CA ALA A 16 -42.20 -37.42 -28.04
C ALA A 16 -42.29 -36.32 -27.00
N GLY A 17 -43.46 -36.17 -26.43
CA GLY A 17 -43.72 -35.34 -25.27
C GLY A 17 -42.90 -35.85 -24.09
N LEU A 18 -42.10 -35.01 -23.46
CA LEU A 18 -41.44 -35.32 -22.21
C LEU A 18 -41.85 -34.30 -21.18
N LEU A 19 -42.42 -34.87 -20.13
CA LEU A 19 -42.84 -34.27 -18.89
C LEU A 19 -41.74 -33.36 -18.29
N MET A 20 -42.04 -32.08 -18.13
CA MET A 20 -41.29 -31.15 -17.31
C MET A 20 -41.53 -31.50 -15.84
N ALA A 21 -40.59 -32.27 -15.24
CA ALA A 21 -40.45 -32.32 -13.79
C ALA A 21 -39.86 -30.99 -13.34
N GLY A 22 -40.70 -30.10 -12.85
CA GLY A 22 -40.26 -28.86 -12.21
C GLY A 22 -39.53 -29.14 -10.91
N CYS A 23 -38.22 -28.93 -10.89
CA CYS A 23 -37.47 -28.79 -9.66
C CYS A 23 -37.89 -27.48 -9.00
N GLY A 24 -38.76 -27.55 -8.02
CA GLY A 24 -39.10 -26.45 -7.13
C GLY A 24 -37.87 -26.04 -6.32
N THR A 25 -37.19 -24.98 -6.75
CA THR A 25 -36.22 -24.29 -5.87
C THR A 25 -37.05 -23.61 -4.78
N SER A 26 -36.92 -24.11 -3.55
CA SER A 26 -37.44 -23.41 -2.38
C SER A 26 -36.72 -22.06 -2.25
N LEU A 27 -37.45 -21.00 -2.59
CA LEU A 27 -37.05 -19.64 -2.26
C LEU A 27 -36.97 -19.54 -0.72
N ASN A 28 -35.75 -19.52 -0.22
CA ASN A 28 -35.47 -19.24 1.19
C ASN A 28 -35.90 -17.80 1.44
N ARG A 29 -37.16 -17.60 1.84
CA ARG A 29 -37.66 -16.32 2.31
C ARG A 29 -37.06 -16.10 3.69
N ALA A 30 -36.04 -15.22 3.75
CA ALA A 30 -35.62 -14.65 5.01
C ALA A 30 -36.86 -14.01 5.70
N PRO A 31 -37.11 -14.25 6.98
CA PRO A 31 -38.19 -13.58 7.69
C PRO A 31 -37.90 -12.08 7.71
N VAL A 32 -38.71 -11.32 6.99
CA VAL A 32 -38.74 -9.86 7.10
C VAL A 32 -39.61 -9.57 8.32
N GLU A 33 -39.01 -9.12 9.40
CA GLU A 33 -39.77 -8.53 10.51
C GLU A 33 -40.37 -7.20 10.07
N ASP A 34 -41.66 -7.24 9.77
CA ASP A 34 -42.47 -6.07 9.49
C ASP A 34 -42.67 -5.30 10.83
N ARG A 35 -41.91 -4.25 11.05
CA ARG A 35 -42.17 -3.30 12.15
C ARG A 35 -43.34 -2.41 11.76
N GLY A 36 -44.53 -3.01 11.75
CA GLY A 36 -45.78 -2.29 11.66
C GLY A 36 -45.97 -1.39 12.88
N THR A 37 -46.14 -0.11 12.63
CA THR A 37 -46.65 0.87 13.60
C THR A 37 -48.09 0.51 13.99
N ALA A 38 -48.26 -0.21 15.10
CA ALA A 38 -49.55 -0.35 15.77
C ALA A 38 -49.43 0.28 17.15
N ALA A 39 -50.10 1.41 17.29
CA ALA A 39 -50.34 2.05 18.57
C ALA A 39 -51.22 1.15 19.45
N GLY A 40 -50.77 0.88 20.67
CA GLY A 40 -51.63 0.52 21.78
C GLY A 40 -51.81 -0.94 22.08
N ALA A 41 -50.85 -1.55 22.78
CA ALA A 41 -51.09 -2.53 23.83
C ALA A 41 -49.81 -2.67 24.66
N VAL A 42 -49.87 -2.38 25.95
CA VAL A 42 -48.84 -2.70 26.96
C VAL A 42 -48.79 -4.20 27.16
N PRO A 43 -47.74 -4.95 26.74
CA PRO A 43 -47.54 -6.30 27.20
C PRO A 43 -46.73 -6.27 28.50
N SER A 44 -47.24 -6.95 29.47
CA SER A 44 -46.56 -7.30 30.73
C SER A 44 -45.11 -7.72 30.53
N ALA A 45 -44.23 -7.13 31.29
CA ALA A 45 -42.83 -7.47 31.40
C ALA A 45 -42.65 -8.97 31.73
N THR A 46 -42.13 -9.72 30.79
CA THR A 46 -41.48 -11.04 31.07
C THR A 46 -40.04 -10.72 31.48
N PRO A 47 -39.63 -11.03 32.73
CA PRO A 47 -38.23 -10.86 33.11
C PRO A 47 -37.39 -11.98 32.53
N GLY A 48 -36.39 -11.65 31.71
CA GLY A 48 -35.33 -12.59 31.44
C GLY A 48 -34.90 -12.77 29.98
N THR A 49 -34.61 -11.69 29.25
CA THR A 49 -33.60 -11.79 28.21
C THR A 49 -32.52 -10.78 28.59
N VAL A 50 -31.50 -11.27 29.26
CA VAL A 50 -30.27 -10.55 29.45
C VAL A 50 -29.71 -10.37 28.05
N VAL A 51 -29.89 -9.20 27.44
CA VAL A 51 -29.15 -8.78 26.27
C VAL A 51 -27.71 -8.67 26.77
N GLU A 52 -26.93 -9.73 26.53
CA GLU A 52 -25.50 -9.73 26.79
C GLU A 52 -24.92 -8.49 26.09
N ALA A 53 -24.38 -7.57 26.89
CA ALA A 53 -23.76 -6.37 26.35
C ALA A 53 -22.69 -6.80 25.34
N PRO A 54 -22.60 -6.19 24.15
CA PRO A 54 -21.63 -6.59 23.15
C PRO A 54 -20.25 -6.56 23.78
N LYS A 55 -19.55 -7.69 23.71
CA LYS A 55 -18.19 -7.85 24.23
C LYS A 55 -17.33 -6.73 23.64
N PRO A 56 -16.66 -5.92 24.47
CA PRO A 56 -15.84 -4.83 23.97
C PRO A 56 -14.77 -5.40 23.03
N LEU A 57 -14.61 -4.80 21.85
CA LEU A 57 -13.60 -5.17 20.88
C LEU A 57 -12.19 -5.00 21.47
N PRO A 58 -11.22 -5.83 21.07
CA PRO A 58 -9.85 -5.70 21.55
C PRO A 58 -9.31 -4.29 21.37
N GLY A 59 -8.69 -3.73 22.42
CA GLY A 59 -8.06 -2.43 22.41
C GLY A 59 -9.00 -1.23 22.51
N ALA A 60 -10.32 -1.43 22.68
CA ALA A 60 -11.32 -0.36 22.69
C ALA A 60 -11.02 0.75 23.73
N GLU A 61 -10.35 0.42 24.84
CA GLU A 61 -9.90 1.38 25.88
C GLU A 61 -8.87 2.41 25.36
N ASN A 62 -8.28 2.15 24.21
CA ASN A 62 -7.29 3.02 23.58
C ASN A 62 -7.84 3.83 22.40
N ALA A 63 -9.14 3.74 22.13
CA ALA A 63 -9.77 4.49 21.05
C ALA A 63 -9.51 5.99 21.16
N GLY A 64 -9.07 6.61 20.07
CA GLY A 64 -8.77 8.04 20.00
C GLY A 64 -7.46 8.47 20.65
N LYS A 65 -6.71 7.58 21.28
CA LYS A 65 -5.39 7.91 21.83
C LYS A 65 -4.34 8.02 20.71
N PRO A 66 -3.36 8.93 20.82
CA PRO A 66 -2.26 8.99 19.86
C PRO A 66 -1.51 7.65 19.77
N GLY A 67 -1.17 7.24 18.53
CA GLY A 67 -0.49 5.95 18.27
C GLY A 67 -1.41 4.74 18.21
N TYR A 68 -2.73 4.96 18.24
CA TYR A 68 -3.73 3.92 18.05
C TYR A 68 -4.66 4.28 16.89
N TYR A 69 -5.10 3.27 16.18
CA TYR A 69 -5.95 3.36 14.99
C TYR A 69 -7.20 2.50 15.16
N SER A 70 -8.38 3.07 14.93
CA SER A 70 -9.62 2.31 14.89
C SER A 70 -9.89 1.80 13.47
N VAL A 71 -9.99 0.50 13.32
CA VAL A 71 -10.22 -0.19 12.03
C VAL A 71 -11.55 0.24 11.43
N ARG A 72 -11.54 0.62 10.17
CA ARG A 72 -12.71 1.06 9.38
C ARG A 72 -13.14 -0.02 8.41
N PRO A 73 -14.39 0.03 7.90
CA PRO A 73 -14.84 -0.86 6.84
C PRO A 73 -13.92 -0.80 5.62
N GLY A 74 -13.46 -1.96 5.13
CA GLY A 74 -12.57 -2.07 3.97
C GLY A 74 -11.08 -1.88 4.25
N ASP A 75 -10.68 -1.67 5.52
CA ASP A 75 -9.27 -1.63 5.88
C ASP A 75 -8.62 -3.01 5.82
N THR A 76 -7.36 -3.02 5.47
CA THR A 76 -6.46 -4.17 5.61
C THR A 76 -5.26 -3.75 6.45
N LEU A 77 -4.63 -4.71 7.13
CA LEU A 77 -3.47 -4.41 7.96
C LEU A 77 -2.31 -3.80 7.13
N ILE A 78 -2.20 -4.20 5.85
CA ILE A 78 -1.22 -3.64 4.90
C ILE A 78 -1.49 -2.15 4.65
N ARG A 79 -2.77 -1.79 4.41
CA ARG A 79 -3.18 -0.39 4.21
C ARG A 79 -2.94 0.44 5.46
N ILE A 80 -3.34 -0.07 6.63
CA ILE A 80 -3.11 0.59 7.92
C ILE A 80 -1.60 0.80 8.13
N GLY A 81 -0.77 -0.19 7.81
CA GLY A 81 0.69 -0.08 7.85
C GLY A 81 1.23 1.02 6.96
N LEU A 82 0.82 1.03 5.69
CA LEU A 82 1.22 2.05 4.71
C LEU A 82 0.82 3.47 5.15
N GLU A 83 -0.41 3.64 5.66
CA GLU A 83 -0.94 4.94 6.13
C GLU A 83 -0.29 5.45 7.42
N ASN A 84 0.27 4.55 8.24
CA ASN A 84 0.94 4.90 9.49
C ASN A 84 2.47 4.80 9.42
N GLY A 85 3.04 4.52 8.23
CA GLY A 85 4.48 4.43 8.06
C GLY A 85 5.13 3.22 8.73
N GLN A 86 4.37 2.13 8.94
CA GLN A 86 4.82 0.94 9.64
C GLN A 86 4.66 -0.33 8.81
N SER A 87 5.44 -1.36 9.15
CA SER A 87 5.23 -2.69 8.59
C SER A 87 3.94 -3.30 9.17
N TRP A 88 3.13 -3.90 8.32
CA TRP A 88 1.95 -4.65 8.77
C TRP A 88 2.31 -5.78 9.75
N LYS A 89 3.49 -6.39 9.60
CA LYS A 89 4.01 -7.43 10.50
C LYS A 89 4.30 -6.88 11.89
N ASP A 90 4.83 -5.66 11.95
CA ASP A 90 5.09 -5.00 13.22
C ASP A 90 3.78 -4.64 13.92
N ILE A 91 2.80 -4.11 13.18
CA ILE A 91 1.47 -3.86 13.73
C ILE A 91 0.83 -5.15 14.23
N ALA A 92 0.89 -6.25 13.46
CA ALA A 92 0.38 -7.55 13.89
C ALA A 92 1.01 -8.00 15.21
N ARG A 93 2.34 -7.88 15.32
CA ARG A 93 3.11 -8.25 16.50
C ARG A 93 2.77 -7.38 17.72
N TRP A 94 2.66 -6.05 17.55
CA TRP A 94 2.34 -5.13 18.65
C TRP A 94 0.93 -5.32 19.22
N ASN A 95 0.04 -5.93 18.44
CA ASN A 95 -1.34 -6.20 18.81
C ASN A 95 -1.64 -7.68 19.09
N ASN A 96 -0.60 -8.54 19.10
CA ASN A 96 -0.74 -10.00 19.29
C ASN A 96 -1.77 -10.63 18.34
N LEU A 97 -1.81 -10.18 17.07
CA LEU A 97 -2.71 -10.74 16.07
C LEU A 97 -2.15 -12.08 15.56
N GLU A 98 -2.85 -13.18 15.87
CA GLU A 98 -2.51 -14.51 15.36
C GLU A 98 -2.69 -14.59 13.83
N ASN A 99 -3.73 -13.95 13.32
CA ASN A 99 -4.00 -13.86 11.90
C ASN A 99 -4.17 -12.41 11.47
N PRO A 100 -3.23 -11.85 10.68
CA PRO A 100 -3.27 -10.46 10.24
C PRO A 100 -4.41 -10.13 9.27
N ASN A 101 -5.07 -11.16 8.72
CA ASN A 101 -6.23 -10.99 7.84
C ASN A 101 -7.56 -10.92 8.61
N LEU A 102 -7.54 -11.20 9.91
CA LEU A 102 -8.72 -11.17 10.77
C LEU A 102 -8.68 -9.94 11.68
N ILE A 103 -8.97 -8.79 11.10
CA ILE A 103 -9.19 -7.54 11.85
C ILE A 103 -10.67 -7.16 11.74
N GLU A 104 -11.24 -6.68 12.84
CA GLU A 104 -12.67 -6.36 12.95
C GLU A 104 -12.89 -4.86 12.87
N VAL A 105 -13.96 -4.43 12.21
CA VAL A 105 -14.35 -3.03 12.15
C VAL A 105 -14.64 -2.53 13.57
N GLY A 106 -14.00 -1.43 13.96
CA GLY A 106 -14.06 -0.87 15.32
C GLY A 106 -12.98 -1.41 16.26
N GLN A 107 -12.25 -2.46 15.91
CA GLN A 107 -11.06 -2.90 16.66
C GLN A 107 -10.04 -1.77 16.71
N VAL A 108 -9.36 -1.61 17.85
CA VAL A 108 -8.35 -0.56 18.02
C VAL A 108 -6.96 -1.19 18.03
N LEU A 109 -6.15 -0.78 17.06
CA LEU A 109 -4.81 -1.32 16.84
C LEU A 109 -3.76 -0.28 17.23
N ARG A 110 -2.72 -0.73 17.93
CA ARG A 110 -1.53 0.05 18.14
C ARG A 110 -0.72 0.13 16.85
N VAL A 111 -0.42 1.35 16.39
CA VAL A 111 0.27 1.62 15.12
C VAL A 111 1.62 2.32 15.31
N VAL A 112 2.13 2.36 16.54
CA VAL A 112 3.46 2.89 16.87
C VAL A 112 4.25 1.86 17.67
N PRO A 113 5.60 1.84 17.58
CA PRO A 113 6.43 0.91 18.33
C PRO A 113 6.18 0.98 19.83
N PRO A 114 6.22 -0.15 20.56
CA PRO A 114 6.22 -0.15 22.01
C PRO A 114 7.41 0.66 22.54
N GLY A 115 7.14 1.57 23.48
CA GLY A 115 8.20 2.44 24.05
C GLY A 115 8.42 3.76 23.32
N SER A 116 7.83 3.98 22.15
CA SER A 116 7.76 5.33 21.57
C SER A 116 6.80 6.16 22.40
N ALA A 117 7.32 7.11 23.19
CA ALA A 117 6.48 8.16 23.75
C ALA A 117 5.90 8.93 22.58
N VAL A 118 4.59 8.81 22.36
CA VAL A 118 3.88 9.69 21.43
C VAL A 118 3.88 11.05 22.09
N ALA A 119 4.86 11.89 21.74
CA ALA A 119 4.82 13.28 22.13
C ALA A 119 3.57 13.86 21.50
N ALA A 120 2.53 14.08 22.31
CA ALA A 120 1.46 14.98 21.98
C ALA A 120 2.12 16.30 21.64
N ALA A 121 2.06 16.74 20.38
CA ALA A 121 2.60 18.02 19.98
C ALA A 121 1.86 19.10 20.81
N PRO A 122 2.54 19.81 21.71
CA PRO A 122 1.96 20.98 22.31
C PRO A 122 1.93 22.06 21.22
N VAL A 123 0.75 22.59 20.95
CA VAL A 123 0.60 23.85 20.26
C VAL A 123 1.18 24.89 21.22
N ALA A 124 2.45 25.27 21.00
CA ALA A 124 3.06 26.35 21.75
C ALA A 124 3.01 27.62 20.91
N PRO A 125 2.63 28.76 21.51
CA PRO A 125 2.67 30.06 20.83
C PRO A 125 4.13 30.50 20.66
N ALA A 126 4.40 31.12 19.50
CA ALA A 126 5.66 31.73 19.17
C ALA A 126 6.09 32.75 20.25
N VAL A 127 7.23 32.55 20.85
CA VAL A 127 7.97 33.59 21.58
C VAL A 127 9.30 33.76 20.90
N VAL A 128 9.50 34.98 20.39
CA VAL A 128 10.75 35.50 19.84
C VAL A 128 11.71 35.71 21.01
N GLY A 129 12.90 35.17 20.90
CA GLY A 129 13.95 35.35 21.90
C GLY A 129 15.32 35.21 21.25
N ASP A 130 15.97 36.34 21.16
CA ASP A 130 17.26 36.76 20.64
C ASP A 130 18.47 36.05 21.27
N SER A 131 19.57 36.02 20.50
CA SER A 131 21.00 36.00 20.88
C SER A 131 21.69 34.71 21.27
N GLY A 132 22.77 34.43 20.54
CA GLY A 132 23.90 33.60 21.02
C GLY A 132 24.78 32.99 19.95
N VAL A 133 25.55 33.81 19.24
CA VAL A 133 26.69 33.38 18.42
C VAL A 133 27.79 32.85 19.33
N VAL A 134 28.15 31.57 19.18
CA VAL A 134 29.42 31.04 19.70
C VAL A 134 30.20 30.42 18.57
N THR A 135 31.21 31.18 18.15
CA THR A 135 32.27 30.74 17.24
C THR A 135 33.24 29.83 17.99
N ARG A 136 33.63 28.71 17.40
CA ARG A 136 34.77 27.90 17.84
C ARG A 136 35.63 27.49 16.65
N PRO A 137 36.98 27.54 16.77
CA PRO A 137 37.88 27.63 15.64
C PRO A 137 38.26 26.28 15.04
N VAL A 138 38.55 26.37 13.73
CA VAL A 138 39.16 25.37 12.85
C VAL A 138 40.59 25.00 13.35
N SER A 139 40.88 23.71 13.35
CA SER A 139 42.27 23.23 13.37
C SER A 139 42.55 22.50 12.05
N SER A 140 43.47 23.10 11.32
CA SER A 140 44.08 22.58 10.10
C SER A 140 45.18 21.56 10.47
N SER A 141 45.30 20.47 9.71
CA SER A 141 46.53 19.70 9.53
C SER A 141 46.50 19.04 8.17
N SER A 142 47.15 19.56 7.23
CA SER A 142 48.42 19.36 6.51
C SER A 142 48.70 17.90 6.10
N VAL A 143 48.59 17.67 4.85
CA VAL A 143 49.46 17.34 3.72
C VAL A 143 50.57 16.27 3.94
N ALA A 144 50.60 15.30 3.05
CA ALA A 144 51.75 15.01 2.19
C ALA A 144 51.41 13.98 1.12
N PRO A 145 52.08 14.04 -0.07
CA PRO A 145 51.69 13.31 -1.27
C PRO A 145 52.49 12.02 -1.47
N SER A 146 51.95 11.05 -2.22
CA SER A 146 52.75 9.96 -2.78
C SER A 146 52.26 9.57 -4.18
N THR A 147 53.12 9.83 -5.07
CA THR A 147 53.47 9.42 -6.44
C THR A 147 52.73 8.24 -7.09
N ALA A 148 52.25 8.54 -8.26
CA ALA A 148 52.24 7.89 -9.58
C ALA A 148 52.42 6.36 -9.73
N ALA A 149 51.46 5.77 -10.42
CA ALA A 149 51.70 4.75 -11.46
C ALA A 149 50.61 4.83 -12.55
N SER A 150 51.08 5.01 -13.77
CA SER A 150 50.30 5.07 -15.01
C SER A 150 49.75 3.69 -15.39
N ALA A 151 48.51 3.65 -15.89
CA ALA A 151 48.01 2.63 -16.81
C ALA A 151 46.75 3.13 -17.54
N PRO A 152 46.32 2.51 -18.67
CA PRO A 152 45.99 3.27 -19.89
C PRO A 152 44.53 3.67 -20.03
N ALA A 153 44.29 4.62 -20.93
CA ALA A 153 43.06 5.28 -21.30
C ALA A 153 41.90 4.33 -21.64
N ALA A 154 40.81 4.46 -20.89
CA ALA A 154 39.49 4.00 -21.28
C ALA A 154 38.67 5.20 -21.78
N VAL A 155 37.97 5.00 -22.89
CA VAL A 155 37.15 5.94 -23.64
C VAL A 155 36.07 6.55 -22.70
N PRO A 156 35.80 7.87 -22.73
CA PRO A 156 34.77 8.46 -21.89
C PRO A 156 33.38 8.11 -22.39
N ALA A 157 32.58 7.49 -21.50
CA ALA A 157 31.14 7.38 -21.65
C ALA A 157 30.47 8.77 -21.50
N PRO A 158 29.38 9.07 -22.24
CA PRO A 158 28.72 10.36 -22.15
C PRO A 158 28.16 10.60 -20.75
N ALA A 159 28.40 11.82 -20.24
CA ALA A 159 27.97 12.28 -18.96
C ALA A 159 26.43 12.24 -18.83
N PRO A 160 25.89 11.78 -17.69
CA PRO A 160 24.46 11.90 -17.44
C PRO A 160 24.05 13.36 -17.26
N ALA A 161 22.89 13.70 -17.83
CA ALA A 161 22.28 15.02 -17.70
C ALA A 161 22.04 15.40 -16.23
N PRO A 162 22.09 16.70 -15.87
CA PRO A 162 21.94 17.14 -14.49
C PRO A 162 20.54 16.81 -13.96
N ALA A 163 20.48 16.12 -12.82
CA ALA A 163 19.27 15.86 -12.08
C ALA A 163 18.67 17.16 -11.53
N PRO A 164 17.34 17.31 -11.52
CA PRO A 164 16.69 18.46 -10.91
C PRO A 164 16.96 18.49 -9.40
N ALA A 165 17.06 19.71 -8.88
CA ALA A 165 17.50 20.05 -7.54
C ALA A 165 16.67 19.35 -6.45
N ALA A 166 17.39 18.76 -5.48
CA ALA A 166 16.85 18.08 -4.31
C ALA A 166 16.16 19.07 -3.36
N ALA A 167 14.90 18.79 -3.04
CA ALA A 167 14.23 19.37 -1.89
C ALA A 167 14.71 18.67 -0.61
N ALA A 168 14.88 19.46 0.46
CA ALA A 168 15.29 19.15 1.83
C ALA A 168 15.70 17.69 2.12
N ASP A 169 16.99 17.46 2.10
CA ASP A 169 17.64 16.16 2.25
C ASP A 169 17.68 15.73 3.74
N ASP A 170 16.79 14.84 4.12
CA ASP A 170 16.92 14.07 5.39
C ASP A 170 18.01 12.98 5.27
N GLY A 171 19.00 13.11 4.40
CA GLY A 171 20.14 12.23 4.20
C GLY A 171 19.87 10.99 3.33
N LEU A 172 18.67 10.79 2.80
CA LEU A 172 18.34 9.60 1.99
C LEU A 172 18.65 9.76 0.50
N GLY A 173 18.68 11.00 -0.01
CA GLY A 173 19.02 11.31 -1.41
C GLY A 173 18.29 10.40 -2.41
N PHE A 174 16.97 10.44 -2.47
CA PHE A 174 16.16 9.62 -3.37
C PHE A 174 16.54 9.78 -4.84
N ILE A 175 16.49 8.70 -5.62
CA ILE A 175 16.60 8.71 -7.08
C ILE A 175 15.26 8.36 -7.70
N TRP A 176 15.08 8.76 -8.96
CA TRP A 176 13.94 8.30 -9.75
C TRP A 176 13.99 6.78 -9.94
N PRO A 177 12.88 6.05 -9.65
CA PRO A 177 12.86 4.59 -9.70
C PRO A 177 12.75 4.02 -11.11
N ALA A 178 12.45 4.84 -12.11
CA ALA A 178 12.34 4.43 -13.51
C ALA A 178 12.73 5.60 -14.44
N ALA A 179 13.18 5.26 -15.64
CA ALA A 179 13.64 6.23 -16.67
C ALA A 179 12.53 6.55 -17.68
N GLY A 180 11.28 6.63 -17.24
CA GLY A 180 10.14 6.91 -18.12
C GLY A 180 9.72 8.38 -18.13
N SER A 181 8.76 8.71 -19.01
CA SER A 181 8.11 10.02 -19.01
C SER A 181 7.11 10.12 -17.88
N LEU A 182 7.01 11.29 -17.25
CA LEU A 182 5.99 11.55 -16.25
C LEU A 182 4.61 11.63 -16.93
N LEU A 183 3.69 10.74 -16.53
CA LEU A 183 2.31 10.69 -17.01
C LEU A 183 1.38 11.52 -16.14
N ALA A 184 1.56 11.44 -14.81
CA ALA A 184 0.83 12.22 -13.82
C ALA A 184 1.76 12.56 -12.65
N GLY A 185 1.69 13.80 -12.18
CA GLY A 185 2.40 14.27 -10.99
C GLY A 185 1.62 14.01 -9.71
N PHE A 186 2.24 14.38 -8.60
CA PHE A 186 1.62 14.35 -7.28
C PHE A 186 0.41 15.29 -7.22
N ASP A 187 -0.70 14.80 -6.68
CA ASP A 187 -1.91 15.56 -6.36
C ASP A 187 -2.55 14.95 -5.11
N GLU A 188 -2.56 15.69 -4.01
CA GLU A 188 -3.02 15.17 -2.73
C GLU A 188 -4.44 14.56 -2.76
N ALA A 189 -5.31 15.02 -3.67
CA ALA A 189 -6.67 14.54 -3.79
C ALA A 189 -6.83 13.36 -4.77
N ARG A 190 -6.01 13.31 -5.83
CA ARG A 190 -6.23 12.42 -6.98
C ARG A 190 -5.12 11.40 -7.20
N ASN A 191 -3.87 11.81 -6.98
CA ASN A 191 -2.70 10.99 -7.24
C ASN A 191 -1.65 11.16 -6.14
N LYS A 192 -1.57 10.20 -5.24
CA LYS A 192 -0.71 10.27 -4.06
C LYS A 192 0.77 10.05 -4.35
N GLY A 193 1.17 10.11 -5.62
CA GLY A 193 2.53 9.91 -6.06
C GLY A 193 2.72 10.34 -7.51
N TYR A 194 3.66 9.71 -8.18
CA TYR A 194 4.02 9.97 -9.58
C TYR A 194 3.71 8.74 -10.43
N ASP A 195 3.02 8.95 -11.55
CA ASP A 195 2.85 7.91 -12.57
C ASP A 195 3.92 8.09 -13.66
N ILE A 196 4.79 7.10 -13.79
CA ILE A 196 5.92 7.09 -14.72
C ILE A 196 5.62 6.07 -15.81
N GLY A 197 5.56 6.54 -17.06
CA GLY A 197 5.32 5.69 -18.23
C GLY A 197 6.54 4.88 -18.61
N GLY A 198 6.30 3.72 -19.23
CA GLY A 198 7.35 2.85 -19.73
C GLY A 198 6.79 1.68 -20.52
N LYS A 199 7.59 0.66 -20.68
CA LYS A 199 7.24 -0.61 -21.34
C LYS A 199 7.15 -1.72 -20.30
N ALA A 200 6.33 -2.72 -20.58
CA ALA A 200 6.31 -3.93 -19.78
C ALA A 200 7.71 -4.56 -19.73
N GLY A 201 8.19 -4.87 -18.53
CA GLY A 201 9.54 -5.39 -18.30
C GLY A 201 10.61 -4.35 -18.03
N ASP A 202 10.33 -3.06 -18.19
CA ASP A 202 11.29 -2.00 -17.84
C ASP A 202 11.71 -2.12 -16.37
N PRO A 203 12.98 -1.84 -16.04
CA PRO A 203 13.47 -2.00 -14.68
C PRO A 203 12.86 -0.95 -13.75
N VAL A 204 12.40 -1.41 -12.59
CA VAL A 204 12.01 -0.60 -11.45
C VAL A 204 13.09 -0.70 -10.39
N LEU A 205 13.64 0.45 -9.98
CA LEU A 205 14.79 0.56 -9.08
C LEU A 205 14.36 1.05 -7.70
N ALA A 206 15.05 0.60 -6.67
CA ALA A 206 14.89 1.14 -5.32
C ALA A 206 15.37 2.60 -5.29
N ALA A 207 14.51 3.52 -4.86
CA ALA A 207 14.80 4.95 -4.84
C ALA A 207 15.86 5.32 -3.80
N ALA A 208 16.00 4.54 -2.72
CA ALA A 208 17.02 4.67 -1.69
C ALA A 208 17.29 3.30 -1.04
N ASP A 209 18.33 3.21 -0.20
CA ASP A 209 18.58 2.03 0.63
C ASP A 209 17.39 1.78 1.56
N GLY A 210 17.04 0.51 1.77
CA GLY A 210 15.90 0.18 2.63
C GLY A 210 15.66 -1.31 2.80
N ARG A 211 14.56 -1.61 3.50
CA ARG A 211 14.08 -2.97 3.72
C ARG A 211 12.68 -3.12 3.13
N VAL A 212 12.44 -4.22 2.46
CA VAL A 212 11.12 -4.57 1.93
C VAL A 212 10.19 -4.92 3.10
N VAL A 213 9.17 -4.11 3.33
CA VAL A 213 8.15 -4.36 4.36
C VAL A 213 6.87 -4.97 3.79
N TYR A 214 6.74 -4.94 2.46
CA TYR A 214 5.67 -5.62 1.73
C TYR A 214 6.09 -5.92 0.30
N ALA A 215 5.74 -7.11 -0.19
CA ALA A 215 5.88 -7.50 -1.60
C ALA A 215 4.74 -8.46 -1.98
N GLY A 216 3.74 -7.97 -2.75
CA GLY A 216 2.57 -8.77 -3.11
C GLY A 216 1.46 -7.98 -3.80
N ALA A 217 0.30 -8.61 -4.02
CA ALA A 217 -0.87 -8.05 -4.72
C ALA A 217 -2.09 -7.86 -3.80
N GLY A 218 -1.90 -7.83 -2.48
CA GLY A 218 -3.01 -7.80 -1.51
C GLY A 218 -3.65 -6.42 -1.29
N LEU A 219 -3.15 -5.36 -1.91
CA LEU A 219 -3.69 -4.02 -1.77
C LEU A 219 -4.39 -3.59 -3.07
N ARG A 220 -5.72 -3.54 -3.02
CA ARG A 220 -6.55 -3.15 -4.16
C ARG A 220 -6.20 -1.75 -4.67
N GLY A 221 -6.09 -1.60 -5.99
CA GLY A 221 -5.74 -0.34 -6.65
C GLY A 221 -4.24 -0.15 -6.85
N TYR A 222 -3.39 -1.06 -6.34
CA TYR A 222 -1.94 -1.02 -6.51
C TYR A 222 -1.39 -2.18 -7.35
N GLY A 223 -2.17 -3.25 -7.54
CA GLY A 223 -1.70 -4.45 -8.22
C GLY A 223 -0.51 -5.07 -7.49
N ASN A 224 0.50 -5.51 -8.24
CA ASN A 224 1.75 -6.00 -7.67
C ASN A 224 2.56 -4.83 -7.08
N LEU A 225 2.65 -4.78 -5.77
CA LEU A 225 3.18 -3.68 -4.98
C LEU A 225 4.42 -4.10 -4.19
N ILE A 226 5.43 -3.25 -4.19
CA ILE A 226 6.54 -3.30 -3.23
C ILE A 226 6.46 -2.05 -2.35
N ILE A 227 6.66 -2.22 -1.05
CA ILE A 227 6.85 -1.12 -0.09
C ILE A 227 8.22 -1.28 0.55
N LEU A 228 9.04 -0.23 0.45
CA LEU A 228 10.33 -0.15 1.13
C LEU A 228 10.24 0.78 2.33
N LYS A 229 10.81 0.36 3.45
CA LYS A 229 11.05 1.21 4.62
C LYS A 229 12.51 1.61 4.63
N HIS A 230 12.78 2.91 4.58
CA HIS A 230 14.12 3.46 4.53
C HIS A 230 14.66 3.79 5.93
N ASN A 231 13.78 4.34 6.78
CA ASN A 231 14.04 4.65 8.18
C ASN A 231 12.70 4.69 8.94
N ASN A 232 12.67 5.29 10.12
CA ASN A 232 11.41 5.44 10.87
C ASN A 232 10.49 6.55 10.33
N THR A 233 10.94 7.30 9.33
CA THR A 233 10.23 8.46 8.78
C THR A 233 9.67 8.19 7.40
N TYR A 234 10.45 7.51 6.52
CA TYR A 234 10.13 7.38 5.10
C TYR A 234 9.85 5.96 4.65
N LEU A 235 8.79 5.83 3.87
CA LEU A 235 8.47 4.69 3.03
C LEU A 235 8.44 5.11 1.56
N THR A 236 8.72 4.16 0.67
CA THR A 236 8.38 4.29 -0.76
C THR A 236 7.55 3.12 -1.23
N ALA A 237 6.61 3.37 -2.13
CA ALA A 237 5.73 2.38 -2.72
C ALA A 237 5.93 2.34 -4.24
N TYR A 238 5.96 1.13 -4.81
CA TYR A 238 6.18 0.85 -6.23
C TYR A 238 5.07 -0.08 -6.72
N ALA A 239 4.10 0.45 -7.45
CA ALA A 239 2.88 -0.27 -7.82
C ALA A 239 2.79 -0.59 -9.33
N HIS A 240 1.82 -1.44 -9.68
CA HIS A 240 1.49 -1.90 -11.03
C HIS A 240 2.58 -2.74 -11.71
N ASN A 241 3.50 -3.32 -10.92
CA ASN A 241 4.56 -4.16 -11.46
C ASN A 241 4.00 -5.44 -12.11
N GLN A 242 4.69 -5.96 -13.14
CA GLN A 242 4.38 -7.30 -13.64
C GLN A 242 5.08 -8.39 -12.85
N THR A 243 6.33 -8.15 -12.43
CA THR A 243 7.17 -9.11 -11.71
C THR A 243 7.81 -8.44 -10.51
N LEU A 244 7.73 -9.08 -9.34
CA LEU A 244 8.45 -8.69 -8.14
C LEU A 244 9.73 -9.51 -8.03
N LEU A 245 10.89 -8.86 -7.92
CA LEU A 245 12.20 -9.50 -7.87
C LEU A 245 12.78 -9.60 -6.46
N VAL A 246 12.07 -9.02 -5.49
CA VAL A 246 12.44 -9.02 -4.07
C VAL A 246 11.32 -9.61 -3.23
N LYS A 247 11.66 -10.03 -2.02
CA LYS A 247 10.74 -10.61 -1.04
C LYS A 247 10.67 -9.73 0.21
N GLU A 248 9.60 -9.89 0.97
CA GLU A 248 9.49 -9.26 2.27
C GLU A 248 10.69 -9.59 3.17
N ASP A 249 11.04 -8.63 4.01
CA ASP A 249 12.19 -8.66 4.91
C ASP A 249 13.57 -8.58 4.25
N GLN A 250 13.66 -8.53 2.92
CA GLN A 250 14.90 -8.35 2.19
C GLN A 250 15.40 -6.90 2.28
N SER A 251 16.71 -6.72 2.52
CA SER A 251 17.37 -5.42 2.38
C SER A 251 17.74 -5.17 0.92
N VAL A 252 17.53 -3.94 0.49
CA VAL A 252 17.85 -3.48 -0.87
C VAL A 252 18.69 -2.22 -0.81
N ARG A 253 19.48 -2.00 -1.86
CA ARG A 253 20.31 -0.80 -2.01
C ARG A 253 19.68 0.15 -3.03
N LYS A 254 19.93 1.43 -2.87
CA LYS A 254 19.62 2.48 -3.83
C LYS A 254 20.08 2.08 -5.24
N GLY A 255 19.18 2.19 -6.24
CA GLY A 255 19.48 1.81 -7.62
C GLY A 255 19.42 0.30 -7.90
N GLN A 256 19.17 -0.55 -6.92
CA GLN A 256 18.96 -1.98 -7.13
C GLN A 256 17.65 -2.22 -7.86
N LYS A 257 17.66 -3.06 -8.92
CA LYS A 257 16.42 -3.51 -9.57
C LYS A 257 15.62 -4.38 -8.60
N ILE A 258 14.38 -3.95 -8.32
CA ILE A 258 13.47 -4.59 -7.36
C ILE A 258 12.25 -5.19 -8.02
N ALA A 259 11.85 -4.67 -9.20
CA ALA A 259 10.70 -5.16 -9.95
C ALA A 259 10.87 -4.89 -11.45
N GLU A 260 9.88 -5.37 -12.20
CA GLU A 260 9.68 -5.03 -13.60
C GLU A 260 8.34 -4.33 -13.76
N MET A 261 8.35 -3.22 -14.50
CA MET A 261 7.16 -2.42 -14.77
C MET A 261 6.09 -3.23 -15.48
N GLY A 262 4.85 -3.03 -15.13
CA GLY A 262 3.70 -3.70 -15.73
C GLY A 262 2.46 -2.82 -15.76
N SER A 263 1.30 -3.48 -15.76
CA SER A 263 -0.01 -2.85 -15.76
C SER A 263 -1.00 -3.57 -14.83
N THR A 264 -0.49 -4.25 -13.80
CA THR A 264 -1.38 -4.96 -12.86
C THR A 264 -2.25 -3.96 -12.12
N ASP A 265 -3.58 -4.15 -12.18
CA ASP A 265 -4.59 -3.26 -11.60
C ASP A 265 -4.49 -1.79 -12.09
N ALA A 266 -4.01 -1.59 -13.36
CA ALA A 266 -3.87 -0.29 -14.02
C ALA A 266 -4.41 -0.32 -15.45
N ASP A 267 -4.76 0.86 -15.99
CA ASP A 267 -5.29 1.05 -17.35
C ASP A 267 -4.24 0.91 -18.46
N ARG A 268 -2.96 1.06 -18.09
CA ARG A 268 -1.81 1.00 -19.00
C ARG A 268 -0.54 0.61 -18.28
N VAL A 269 0.51 0.32 -19.04
CA VAL A 269 1.84 0.09 -18.47
C VAL A 269 2.37 1.39 -17.88
N LYS A 270 2.58 1.38 -16.57
CA LYS A 270 3.14 2.47 -15.79
C LYS A 270 3.70 1.99 -14.46
N LEU A 271 4.59 2.75 -13.89
CA LEU A 271 4.94 2.65 -12.47
C LEU A 271 4.20 3.76 -11.73
N HIS A 272 3.40 3.41 -10.74
CA HIS A 272 2.93 4.37 -9.73
C HIS A 272 3.92 4.35 -8.56
N PHE A 273 4.54 5.50 -8.30
CA PHE A 273 5.59 5.67 -7.30
C PHE A 273 5.16 6.68 -6.25
N GLU A 274 5.20 6.29 -4.97
CA GLU A 274 4.89 7.19 -3.86
C GLU A 274 6.09 7.31 -2.92
N ILE A 275 6.29 8.51 -2.39
CA ILE A 275 7.11 8.76 -1.20
C ILE A 275 6.16 9.11 -0.07
N ARG A 276 6.33 8.48 1.09
CA ARG A 276 5.51 8.74 2.26
C ARG A 276 6.37 9.11 3.45
N ARG A 277 6.06 10.21 4.08
CA ARG A 277 6.67 10.66 5.33
C ARG A 277 5.71 10.35 6.47
N GLN A 278 6.12 9.46 7.40
CA GLN A 278 5.25 8.99 8.50
C GLN A 278 3.86 8.54 8.01
N GLY A 279 3.83 7.81 6.89
CA GLY A 279 2.63 7.29 6.26
C GLY A 279 1.85 8.28 5.39
N LYS A 280 2.11 9.58 5.46
CA LYS A 280 1.46 10.58 4.62
C LYS A 280 2.20 10.72 3.29
N PRO A 281 1.51 10.65 2.14
CA PRO A 281 2.10 10.91 0.84
C PRO A 281 2.69 12.33 0.79
N VAL A 282 3.85 12.46 0.17
CA VAL A 282 4.54 13.75 -0.03
C VAL A 282 5.01 13.87 -1.46
N ASP A 283 5.14 15.12 -1.93
CA ASP A 283 5.65 15.47 -3.24
C ASP A 283 7.18 15.32 -3.31
#